data_957e6a09b7dd506757f1abf9525e1ee7
#
_entry.id   957e6a09b7dd506757f1abf9525e1ee7
#
_cell.length_a   1.000
_cell.length_b   1.000
_cell.length_c   1.000
_cell.angle_alpha   90.00
_cell.angle_beta   90.00
_cell.angle_gamma   90.00
#
_symmetry.space_group_name_H-M   'P 1'
#
loop_
_entity.id
_entity.type
_entity.pdbx_description
1 polymer ?
#
loop_
_entity_poly.entity_id
_entity_poly.type
_entity_poly.pdbx_seq_one_letter_code
_entity_poly.pdbx_strand_id
1 'polypeptide(L)'
;GDGGAAWTTAVGASVGVGTVAVDPKVIPYYTKMFIQTTNGRRVYGMGTALDCGGAIKGNIVDLWFPTKADCYSWGRRNVTVYILDKKAS
;
A
#
# COMPACT_ATOMS: atom_id res chain seq x y z
N GLY A 1 9.43 1.53 -21.02
CA GLY A 1 9.38 1.79 -20.97
C GLY A 1 9.40 2.04 -21.15
N ASP A 2 9.57 2.11 -21.46
CA ASP A 2 9.51 2.38 -21.37
C ASP A 2 8.89 2.77 -21.08
N GLY A 3 8.87 2.86 -21.45
CA GLY A 3 8.33 3.22 -21.08
C GLY A 3 7.50 3.26 -20.67
N GLY A 4 7.20 3.45 -20.96
CA GLY A 4 6.22 3.47 -20.17
C GLY A 4 6.00 2.84 -19.56
N ALA A 5 6.60 2.96 -19.61
CA ALA A 5 6.64 2.11 -18.91
C ALA A 5 5.85 1.66 -17.90
N ALA A 6 5.61 0.60 -17.97
CA ALA A 6 4.91 -0.01 -16.88
C ALA A 6 5.79 -0.01 -15.65
N TRP A 7 5.19 0.35 -14.58
CA TRP A 7 5.87 0.32 -13.30
C TRP A 7 5.57 -1.01 -12.64
N THR A 8 6.59 -1.64 -12.13
CA THR A 8 6.42 -2.88 -11.38
C THR A 8 6.92 -2.71 -9.96
N THR A 9 6.35 -3.49 -9.07
CA THR A 9 6.71 -3.49 -7.66
C THR A 9 7.89 -4.43 -7.39
N ALA A 10 8.32 -4.47 -6.14
CA ALA A 10 9.41 -5.35 -5.71
C ALA A 10 9.12 -6.82 -5.99
N VAL A 11 7.85 -7.22 -5.99
CA VAL A 11 7.45 -8.61 -6.29
C VAL A 11 7.12 -8.82 -7.76
N GLY A 12 7.32 -7.80 -8.59
CA GLY A 12 7.07 -7.91 -10.03
C GLY A 12 5.64 -7.69 -10.45
N ALA A 13 4.77 -7.26 -9.54
CA ALA A 13 3.37 -6.98 -9.87
C ALA A 13 3.24 -5.61 -10.50
N SER A 14 2.18 -5.41 -11.29
CA SER A 14 1.87 -4.10 -11.83
C SER A 14 1.41 -3.16 -10.73
N VAL A 15 1.84 -1.92 -10.80
CA VAL A 15 1.44 -0.89 -9.85
C VAL A 15 0.03 -0.40 -10.18
N GLY A 16 -0.79 -0.21 -9.17
CA GLY A 16 -2.13 0.31 -9.35
C GLY A 16 -2.83 0.54 -8.03
N VAL A 17 -4.11 0.87 -8.10
CA VAL A 17 -4.92 1.03 -6.89
C VAL A 17 -4.88 -0.27 -6.09
N GLY A 18 -4.61 -0.14 -4.79
CA GLY A 18 -4.45 -1.30 -3.92
C GLY A 18 -3.02 -1.78 -3.78
N THR A 19 -2.08 -1.18 -4.50
CA THR A 19 -0.66 -1.46 -4.31
C THR A 19 -0.17 -0.73 -3.06
N VAL A 20 0.39 -1.47 -2.12
CA VAL A 20 0.89 -0.91 -0.86
C VAL A 20 2.36 -1.26 -0.71
N ALA A 21 3.17 -0.25 -0.47
CA ALA A 21 4.58 -0.47 -0.11
C ALA A 21 4.67 -0.58 1.41
N VAL A 22 5.42 -1.55 1.86
CA VAL A 22 5.52 -1.90 3.27
C VAL A 22 6.97 -2.16 3.64
N ASP A 23 7.22 -2.27 4.94
CA ASP A 23 8.43 -2.94 5.42
C ASP A 23 8.12 -4.44 5.50
N PRO A 24 8.73 -5.26 4.64
CA PRO A 24 8.38 -6.68 4.61
C PRO A 24 8.76 -7.43 5.88
N LYS A 25 9.54 -6.83 6.75
CA LYS A 25 9.81 -7.40 8.07
C LYS A 25 8.63 -7.23 9.01
N VAL A 26 7.74 -6.29 8.72
CA VAL A 26 6.56 -5.99 9.53
C VAL A 26 5.32 -6.60 8.90
N ILE A 27 5.15 -6.36 7.60
CA ILE A 27 4.02 -6.89 6.84
C ILE A 27 4.59 -7.68 5.68
N PRO A 28 4.47 -9.00 5.68
CA PRO A 28 5.02 -9.81 4.59
C PRO A 28 4.38 -9.47 3.26
N TYR A 29 5.13 -9.67 2.18
CA TYR A 29 4.59 -9.53 0.84
C TYR A 29 3.36 -10.42 0.66
N TYR A 30 2.44 -9.95 -0.16
CA TYR A 30 1.16 -10.58 -0.50
C TYR A 30 0.13 -10.56 0.62
N THR A 31 0.44 -9.92 1.75
CA THR A 31 -0.55 -9.72 2.80
C THR A 31 -1.65 -8.81 2.28
N LYS A 32 -2.89 -9.23 2.47
CA LYS A 32 -4.04 -8.42 2.14
C LYS A 32 -4.49 -7.65 3.37
N MET A 33 -4.92 -6.42 3.13
CA MET A 33 -5.26 -5.54 4.25
C MET A 33 -6.37 -4.59 3.84
N PHE A 34 -7.05 -4.05 4.84
CA PHE A 34 -8.00 -2.96 4.66
C PHE A 34 -7.45 -1.76 5.40
N ILE A 35 -7.45 -0.60 4.76
CA ILE A 35 -6.75 0.58 5.28
C ILE A 35 -7.73 1.74 5.34
N GLN A 36 -7.79 2.38 6.49
CA GLN A 36 -8.55 3.62 6.68
C GLN A 36 -7.77 4.53 7.62
N THR A 37 -8.16 5.79 7.64
CA THR A 37 -7.55 6.72 8.60
C THR A 37 -7.93 6.29 10.02
N THR A 38 -7.05 6.61 10.96
CA THR A 38 -7.27 6.20 12.35
C THR A 38 -8.57 6.76 12.91
N ASN A 39 -8.98 7.96 12.47
CA ASN A 39 -10.25 8.54 12.88
C ASN A 39 -11.45 7.96 12.12
N GLY A 40 -11.22 7.08 11.15
CA GLY A 40 -12.29 6.43 10.38
C GLY A 40 -12.98 7.28 9.35
N ARG A 41 -12.53 8.52 9.15
CA ARG A 41 -13.24 9.44 8.25
C ARG A 41 -12.94 9.22 6.78
N ARG A 42 -11.78 8.66 6.48
CA ARG A 42 -11.37 8.39 5.09
C ARG A 42 -10.94 6.95 4.98
N VAL A 43 -11.28 6.35 3.88
CA VAL A 43 -11.00 4.94 3.61
C VAL A 43 -10.17 4.84 2.35
N TYR A 44 -9.01 4.19 2.43
CA TYR A 44 -8.29 3.80 1.23
C TYR A 44 -8.92 2.55 0.62
N GLY A 45 -9.25 1.60 1.48
CA GLY A 45 -9.88 0.35 1.08
C GLY A 45 -8.93 -0.82 1.08
N MET A 46 -9.19 -1.77 0.20
CA MET A 46 -8.40 -2.99 0.12
C MET A 46 -7.04 -2.72 -0.50
N GLY A 47 -6.01 -3.33 0.07
CA GLY A 47 -4.67 -3.26 -0.46
C GLY A 47 -3.94 -4.57 -0.30
N THR A 48 -2.86 -4.71 -1.03
CA THR A 48 -1.99 -5.87 -0.94
C THR A 48 -0.55 -5.40 -0.85
N ALA A 49 0.23 -6.00 0.03
CA ALA A 49 1.64 -5.67 0.20
C ALA A 49 2.43 -6.23 -0.99
N LEU A 50 2.77 -5.35 -1.93
CA LEU A 50 3.42 -5.76 -3.17
C LEU A 50 4.74 -5.05 -3.41
N ASP A 51 5.12 -4.11 -2.55
CA ASP A 51 6.30 -3.29 -2.77
C ASP A 51 6.96 -2.94 -1.45
N CYS A 52 8.15 -2.40 -1.55
CA CYS A 52 8.90 -1.88 -0.42
C CYS A 52 9.61 -0.60 -0.86
N GLY A 53 10.23 0.09 0.06
CA GLY A 53 10.99 1.28 -0.26
C GLY A 53 11.99 1.58 0.84
N GLY A 54 13.03 2.32 0.48
CA GLY A 54 14.11 2.64 1.43
C GLY A 54 13.64 3.43 2.65
N ALA A 55 12.59 4.24 2.48
CA ALA A 55 12.02 5.03 3.56
C ALA A 55 10.82 4.37 4.24
N ILE A 56 10.39 3.21 3.77
CA ILE A 56 9.19 2.53 4.28
C ILE A 56 9.67 1.47 5.28
N LYS A 57 9.90 1.91 6.51
CA LYS A 57 10.45 1.07 7.56
C LYS A 57 9.53 1.07 8.78
N GLY A 58 9.43 -0.08 9.43
CA GLY A 58 8.60 -0.23 10.62
C GLY A 58 7.13 -0.12 10.30
N ASN A 59 6.41 0.64 11.11
CA ASN A 59 4.97 0.79 10.98
C ASN A 59 4.60 1.92 10.02
N ILE A 60 5.16 1.87 8.82
CA ILE A 60 4.88 2.83 7.76
C ILE A 60 4.39 2.05 6.56
N VAL A 61 3.35 2.58 5.91
CA VAL A 61 2.88 2.07 4.63
C VAL A 61 2.76 3.24 3.66
N ASP A 62 3.00 2.96 2.39
CA ASP A 62 2.86 3.93 1.33
C ASP A 62 1.79 3.44 0.37
N LEU A 63 0.77 4.26 0.17
CA LEU A 63 -0.42 3.90 -0.60
C LEU A 63 -0.33 4.50 -1.99
N TRP A 64 -0.67 3.71 -2.97
CA TRP A 64 -0.68 4.19 -4.34
C TRP A 64 -1.99 4.89 -4.67
N PHE A 65 -1.90 6.03 -5.36
CA PHE A 65 -3.04 6.79 -5.84
C PHE A 65 -2.88 7.06 -7.33
N PRO A 66 -3.99 7.12 -8.08
CA PRO A 66 -3.92 7.28 -9.53
C PRO A 66 -3.46 8.66 -9.97
N THR A 67 -3.58 9.68 -9.14
CA THR A 67 -3.15 11.03 -9.49
C THR A 67 -2.35 11.65 -8.35
N LYS A 68 -1.53 12.64 -8.69
CA LYS A 68 -0.81 13.42 -7.69
C LYS A 68 -1.79 14.17 -6.78
N ALA A 69 -2.90 14.65 -7.34
CA ALA A 69 -3.91 15.36 -6.55
C ALA A 69 -4.47 14.46 -5.46
N ASP A 70 -4.79 13.21 -5.80
CA ASP A 70 -5.28 12.26 -4.80
C ASP A 70 -4.23 11.98 -3.74
N CYS A 71 -2.99 11.81 -4.16
CA CYS A 71 -1.89 11.56 -3.25
C CYS A 71 -1.70 12.72 -2.27
N TYR A 72 -1.69 13.94 -2.78
CA TYR A 72 -1.55 15.13 -1.94
C TYR A 72 -2.75 15.32 -1.01
N SER A 73 -3.95 15.02 -1.51
CA SER A 73 -5.15 15.12 -0.69
C SER A 73 -5.10 14.15 0.49
N TRP A 74 -4.59 12.94 0.26
CA TRP A 74 -4.41 11.98 1.36
C TRP A 74 -3.32 12.43 2.31
N GLY A 75 -2.16 12.81 1.77
CA GLY A 75 -1.02 13.30 2.53
C GLY A 75 -0.42 12.25 3.45
N ARG A 76 0.33 12.71 4.43
CA ARG A 76 0.89 11.86 5.47
C ARG A 76 -0.05 11.91 6.67
N ARG A 77 -0.54 10.76 7.07
CA ARG A 77 -1.47 10.70 8.20
C ARG A 77 -1.44 9.33 8.82
N ASN A 78 -1.95 9.26 10.03
CA ASN A 78 -2.08 8.00 10.70
C ASN A 78 -3.20 7.19 10.11
N VAL A 79 -2.93 5.92 9.88
CA VAL A 79 -3.92 4.99 9.36
C VAL A 79 -3.98 3.77 10.27
N THR A 80 -5.11 3.09 10.21
CA THR A 80 -5.26 1.78 10.80
C THR A 80 -5.23 0.77 9.67
N VAL A 81 -4.37 -0.22 9.81
CA VAL A 81 -4.25 -1.30 8.84
C VAL A 81 -4.83 -2.55 9.47
N TYR A 82 -5.89 -3.05 8.87
CA TYR A 82 -6.49 -4.31 9.30
C TYR A 82 -5.93 -5.41 8.42
N ILE A 83 -5.16 -6.30 9.03
CA ILE A 83 -4.60 -7.44 8.31
C ILE A 83 -5.71 -8.48 8.15
N LEU A 84 -5.97 -8.86 6.91
CA LEU A 84 -7.04 -9.82 6.63
C LEU A 84 -6.50 -11.23 6.74
N ASP A 85 -7.29 -12.10 7.35
CA ASP A 85 -6.95 -13.51 7.48
C ASP A 85 -6.93 -14.13 6.11
N LYS A 86 -5.87 -14.73 5.79
CA LYS A 86 -5.81 -15.43 4.55
C LYS A 86 -6.08 -16.87 4.72
N LYS A 87 -6.29 -17.43 5.71
CA LYS A 87 -6.58 -18.63 5.80
C LYS A 87 -6.97 -19.40 5.39
N ALA A 88 -7.03 -19.52 5.48
CA ALA A 88 -7.34 -20.10 5.44
C ALA A 88 -7.38 -21.11 4.86
N SER A 89 -7.08 -21.32 4.69
CA SER A 89 -7.12 -22.22 4.25
C SER A 89 -6.71 -22.94 4.35
#